data_e643b0bdd18231b0301e7025f8e4888b
#
_entry.id   e643b0bdd18231b0301e7025f8e4888b
#
_cell.length_a   1.000
_cell.length_b   1.000
_cell.length_c   1.000
_cell.angle_alpha   90.00
_cell.angle_beta   90.00
_cell.angle_gamma   90.00
#
_symmetry.space_group_name_H-M   'P 1'
#
loop_
_entity.id
_entity.type
_entity.pdbx_description
1 polymer ?
#
loop_
_entity_poly.entity_id
_entity_poly.type
_entity_poly.pdbx_seq_one_letter_code
_entity_poly.pdbx_strand_id
1 'polypeptide(L)'
;MRSIVQPGSPIPERIQWIEARGRTFSATLAAGLPLLEAARRAFATEGFAGGVLNFRGGALGPFAYVMPALSRTGDNAAFYSDTFRPDGVTRLKIGAMTLGRRDGAPFFHCHALWTEAGGRSNGGHILPEETIIAEPFAVDAFGLDGAVFTAEPDPETRFKLFGPVPSASGVTTTSRAFALRLRPNQDFAGALEAFCRARGIFRARLHGGVGSTIGARFTDGRSVIPFATELAVSSGFVASGAGGTLEAALDVALVDYLGGLAEGRLARGDNPVLMTMELVLEVLDQGTR
;
A
#
# COMPACT_ATOMS: atom_id res chain seq x y z
N MET A 1 14.72 3.17 17.41
CA MET A 1 13.57 3.20 16.48
C MET A 1 12.31 3.54 17.28
N ARG A 2 11.45 4.40 16.75
CA ARG A 2 10.13 4.73 17.34
C ARG A 2 9.25 3.49 17.38
N SER A 3 8.35 3.41 18.33
CA SER A 3 7.39 2.30 18.47
C SER A 3 6.09 2.78 19.07
N ILE A 4 5.04 1.99 18.92
CA ILE A 4 3.73 2.24 19.51
C ILE A 4 3.19 0.95 20.15
N VAL A 5 2.43 1.10 21.22
CA VAL A 5 1.73 -0.03 21.83
C VAL A 5 0.41 -0.26 21.09
N GLN A 6 0.24 -1.44 20.53
CA GLN A 6 -1.02 -1.88 19.96
C GLN A 6 -1.94 -2.44 21.05
N PRO A 7 -3.27 -2.43 20.86
CA PRO A 7 -4.21 -2.89 21.88
C PRO A 7 -4.14 -4.41 22.15
N GLY A 8 -3.68 -5.19 21.18
CA GLY A 8 -3.50 -6.63 21.31
C GLY A 8 -2.04 -7.03 21.42
N SER A 9 -1.81 -8.29 21.78
CA SER A 9 -0.46 -8.85 21.85
C SER A 9 0.20 -8.93 20.48
N PRO A 10 1.51 -8.62 20.37
CA PRO A 10 2.24 -8.78 19.11
C PRO A 10 2.17 -10.21 18.58
N ILE A 11 1.84 -10.37 17.32
CA ILE A 11 1.85 -11.67 16.63
C ILE A 11 3.30 -12.04 16.32
N PRO A 12 3.78 -13.26 16.68
CA PRO A 12 5.20 -13.64 16.52
C PRO A 12 5.71 -13.54 15.08
N GLU A 13 4.91 -13.96 14.10
CA GLU A 13 5.21 -13.83 12.66
C GLU A 13 5.04 -12.37 12.23
N ARG A 14 6.13 -11.59 12.30
CA ARG A 14 6.07 -10.14 12.00
C ARG A 14 5.85 -9.82 10.53
N ILE A 15 6.08 -10.78 9.62
CA ILE A 15 5.80 -10.66 8.18
C ILE A 15 4.89 -11.80 7.77
N GLN A 16 3.65 -11.50 7.40
CA GLN A 16 2.77 -12.44 6.74
C GLN A 16 3.08 -12.43 5.25
N TRP A 17 3.23 -13.60 4.63
CA TRP A 17 3.61 -13.68 3.22
C TRP A 17 3.10 -14.94 2.56
N ILE A 18 2.88 -14.82 1.25
CA ILE A 18 2.61 -15.94 0.35
C ILE A 18 3.56 -15.82 -0.85
N GLU A 19 4.27 -16.89 -1.17
CA GLU A 19 4.99 -16.98 -2.44
C GLU A 19 3.98 -17.16 -3.57
N ALA A 20 4.13 -16.34 -4.60
CA ALA A 20 3.21 -16.24 -5.71
C ALA A 20 3.99 -16.07 -7.02
N ARG A 21 3.27 -15.99 -8.10
CA ARG A 21 3.74 -15.51 -9.40
C ARG A 21 2.91 -14.32 -9.82
N GLY A 22 3.35 -13.62 -10.86
CA GLY A 22 2.58 -12.50 -11.37
C GLY A 22 3.19 -11.91 -12.63
N ARG A 23 2.57 -10.86 -13.09
CA ARG A 23 3.10 -10.00 -14.15
C ARG A 23 2.58 -8.57 -14.03
N THR A 24 3.37 -7.65 -14.55
CA THR A 24 2.95 -6.27 -14.74
C THR A 24 2.00 -6.14 -15.92
N PHE A 25 1.08 -5.20 -15.82
CA PHE A 25 0.26 -4.72 -16.93
C PHE A 25 -0.12 -3.25 -16.69
N SER A 26 -0.48 -2.56 -17.77
CA SER A 26 -1.05 -1.21 -17.69
C SER A 26 -2.49 -1.25 -18.15
N ALA A 27 -3.36 -0.45 -17.53
CA ALA A 27 -4.77 -0.35 -17.90
C ALA A 27 -5.23 1.10 -17.83
N THR A 28 -6.31 1.42 -18.55
CA THR A 28 -7.03 2.67 -18.41
C THR A 28 -8.31 2.42 -17.63
N LEU A 29 -8.47 3.07 -16.49
CA LEU A 29 -9.71 3.05 -15.73
C LEU A 29 -10.71 4.03 -16.36
N ALA A 30 -11.88 3.52 -16.77
CA ALA A 30 -12.86 4.30 -17.54
C ALA A 30 -13.66 5.27 -16.66
N ALA A 31 -13.98 6.43 -17.16
CA ALA A 31 -14.87 7.40 -16.52
C ALA A 31 -16.30 6.85 -16.32
N GLY A 32 -17.00 7.38 -15.32
CA GLY A 32 -18.37 7.04 -14.98
C GLY A 32 -18.53 5.73 -14.19
N LEU A 33 -17.45 4.98 -13.97
CA LEU A 33 -17.49 3.77 -13.16
C LEU A 33 -17.08 4.05 -11.71
N PRO A 34 -17.63 3.30 -10.72
CA PRO A 34 -17.03 3.22 -9.40
C PRO A 34 -15.57 2.78 -9.50
N LEU A 35 -14.68 3.41 -8.71
CA LEU A 35 -13.24 3.13 -8.76
C LEU A 35 -12.96 1.65 -8.49
N LEU A 36 -13.66 1.04 -7.53
CA LEU A 36 -13.54 -0.39 -7.23
C LEU A 36 -13.90 -1.27 -8.44
N GLU A 37 -14.99 -0.95 -9.13
CA GLU A 37 -15.44 -1.73 -10.28
C GLU A 37 -14.49 -1.59 -11.47
N ALA A 38 -13.98 -0.40 -11.72
CA ALA A 38 -13.00 -0.16 -12.77
C ALA A 38 -11.69 -0.92 -12.52
N ALA A 39 -11.16 -0.86 -11.29
CA ALA A 39 -9.98 -1.62 -10.90
C ALA A 39 -10.23 -3.13 -11.03
N ARG A 40 -11.35 -3.64 -10.50
CA ARG A 40 -11.73 -5.06 -10.60
C ARG A 40 -11.78 -5.53 -12.05
N ARG A 41 -12.40 -4.74 -12.95
CA ARG A 41 -12.46 -5.06 -14.39
C ARG A 41 -11.09 -5.11 -15.04
N ALA A 42 -10.22 -4.15 -14.72
CA ALA A 42 -8.86 -4.14 -15.24
C ALA A 42 -8.09 -5.43 -14.89
N PHE A 43 -8.15 -5.86 -13.62
CA PHE A 43 -7.53 -7.12 -13.21
C PHE A 43 -8.20 -8.34 -13.85
N ALA A 44 -9.54 -8.38 -13.91
CA ALA A 44 -10.29 -9.50 -14.49
C ALA A 44 -10.03 -9.66 -15.99
N THR A 45 -9.86 -8.57 -16.75
CA THR A 45 -9.50 -8.60 -18.18
C THR A 45 -8.15 -9.29 -18.40
N GLU A 46 -7.23 -9.14 -17.45
CA GLU A 46 -5.92 -9.78 -17.45
C GLU A 46 -5.92 -11.17 -16.79
N GLY A 47 -7.09 -11.65 -16.33
CA GLY A 47 -7.28 -12.97 -15.73
C GLY A 47 -6.93 -13.06 -14.24
N PHE A 48 -6.67 -11.93 -13.57
CA PHE A 48 -6.30 -11.91 -12.15
C PHE A 48 -7.49 -11.62 -11.24
N ALA A 49 -7.49 -12.25 -10.07
CA ALA A 49 -8.47 -12.00 -9.02
C ALA A 49 -8.15 -10.76 -8.15
N GLY A 50 -6.91 -10.29 -8.20
CA GLY A 50 -6.41 -9.14 -7.44
C GLY A 50 -4.91 -8.96 -7.59
N GLY A 51 -4.37 -8.02 -6.84
CA GLY A 51 -2.98 -7.63 -6.85
C GLY A 51 -2.81 -6.21 -6.34
N VAL A 52 -1.88 -5.48 -6.91
CA VAL A 52 -1.60 -4.10 -6.54
C VAL A 52 -1.49 -3.21 -7.77
N LEU A 53 -1.80 -1.92 -7.60
CA LEU A 53 -1.60 -0.93 -8.66
C LEU A 53 -1.08 0.40 -8.11
N ASN A 54 -0.41 1.14 -9.00
CA ASN A 54 0.02 2.51 -8.76
C ASN A 54 -0.57 3.41 -9.85
N PHE A 55 -0.78 4.67 -9.51
CA PHE A 55 -1.21 5.69 -10.47
C PHE A 55 -0.52 7.02 -10.20
N ARG A 56 -0.35 7.78 -11.28
CA ARG A 56 0.07 9.18 -11.27
C ARG A 56 -0.94 9.97 -12.08
N GLY A 57 -1.61 10.94 -11.45
CA GLY A 57 -2.73 11.64 -12.06
C GLY A 57 -4.04 10.84 -11.98
N GLY A 58 -5.09 11.41 -12.55
CA GLY A 58 -6.46 10.91 -12.52
C GLY A 58 -7.44 11.93 -11.95
N ALA A 59 -8.73 11.69 -12.15
CA ALA A 59 -9.79 12.56 -11.64
C ALA A 59 -10.96 11.73 -11.08
N LEU A 60 -11.39 12.09 -9.89
CA LEU A 60 -12.49 11.44 -9.15
C LEU A 60 -13.59 12.45 -8.84
N GLY A 61 -14.84 12.03 -8.88
CA GLY A 61 -16.01 12.83 -8.50
C GLY A 61 -17.32 12.11 -8.85
N PRO A 62 -18.21 11.84 -7.90
CA PRO A 62 -18.07 11.99 -6.44
C PRO A 62 -16.85 11.30 -5.84
N PHE A 63 -16.42 11.78 -4.69
CA PHE A 63 -15.23 11.28 -4.03
C PHE A 63 -15.41 11.25 -2.51
N ALA A 64 -15.05 10.16 -1.87
CA ALA A 64 -15.08 10.03 -0.43
C ALA A 64 -13.77 9.46 0.12
N TYR A 65 -13.33 10.01 1.25
CA TYR A 65 -12.09 9.59 1.90
C TYR A 65 -12.14 9.79 3.41
N VAL A 66 -11.23 9.12 4.10
CA VAL A 66 -10.89 9.39 5.50
C VAL A 66 -9.40 9.70 5.62
N MET A 67 -9.02 10.37 6.71
CA MET A 67 -7.64 10.66 7.06
C MET A 67 -7.22 9.83 8.27
N PRO A 68 -5.93 9.63 8.51
CA PRO A 68 -5.48 9.09 9.79
C PRO A 68 -5.93 10.04 10.91
N ALA A 69 -6.27 9.48 12.05
CA ALA A 69 -6.71 10.24 13.22
C ALA A 69 -6.24 9.59 14.52
N LEU A 70 -6.31 10.35 15.60
CA LEU A 70 -6.12 9.81 16.94
C LEU A 70 -7.30 8.93 17.33
N SER A 71 -7.05 7.82 18.01
CA SER A 71 -8.12 7.01 18.59
C SER A 71 -8.85 7.81 19.69
N ARG A 72 -10.18 7.83 19.60
CA ARG A 72 -11.04 8.54 20.60
C ARG A 72 -11.32 7.68 21.85
N THR A 73 -11.19 6.36 21.74
CA THR A 73 -11.59 5.43 22.80
C THR A 73 -10.41 4.69 23.45
N GLY A 74 -9.21 4.78 22.89
CA GLY A 74 -8.04 3.98 23.32
C GLY A 74 -8.11 2.50 22.90
N ASP A 75 -9.16 2.07 22.20
CA ASP A 75 -9.30 0.69 21.71
C ASP A 75 -8.36 0.36 20.55
N ASN A 76 -7.81 1.39 19.90
CA ASN A 76 -6.86 1.31 18.79
C ASN A 76 -5.72 2.30 19.01
N ALA A 77 -4.54 2.01 18.47
CA ALA A 77 -3.38 2.90 18.56
C ALA A 77 -3.56 4.19 17.74
N ALA A 78 -4.29 4.10 16.63
CA ALA A 78 -4.74 5.21 15.79
C ALA A 78 -6.09 4.82 15.19
N PHE A 79 -6.81 5.75 14.57
CA PHE A 79 -8.10 5.48 13.94
C PHE A 79 -8.27 6.31 12.67
N TYR A 80 -9.47 6.34 12.12
CA TYR A 80 -9.84 7.20 11.00
C TYR A 80 -10.59 8.43 11.49
N SER A 81 -10.50 9.52 10.71
CA SER A 81 -11.34 10.70 10.84
C SER A 81 -12.80 10.40 10.49
N ASP A 82 -13.66 11.39 10.64
CA ASP A 82 -14.95 11.41 9.98
C ASP A 82 -14.74 11.42 8.45
N THR A 83 -15.73 10.94 7.68
CA THR A 83 -15.65 10.88 6.22
C THR A 83 -15.77 12.26 5.60
N PHE A 84 -14.82 12.59 4.72
CA PHE A 84 -14.85 13.78 3.90
C PHE A 84 -15.44 13.47 2.52
N ARG A 85 -16.22 14.42 1.99
CA ARG A 85 -16.84 14.35 0.65
C ARG A 85 -16.70 15.72 0.01
N PRO A 86 -15.53 16.04 -0.60
CA PRO A 86 -15.34 17.32 -1.25
C PRO A 86 -16.25 17.46 -2.48
N ASP A 87 -16.73 18.67 -2.71
CA ASP A 87 -17.52 19.01 -3.89
C ASP A 87 -16.62 19.05 -5.15
N GLY A 88 -17.25 18.76 -6.30
CA GLY A 88 -16.61 18.87 -7.61
C GLY A 88 -15.63 17.73 -7.92
N VAL A 89 -14.70 17.99 -8.85
CA VAL A 89 -13.72 17.00 -9.30
C VAL A 89 -12.44 17.12 -8.52
N THR A 90 -12.04 16.02 -7.88
CA THR A 90 -10.75 15.88 -7.19
C THR A 90 -9.72 15.32 -8.16
N ARG A 91 -8.56 15.98 -8.27
CA ARG A 91 -7.46 15.57 -9.15
C ARG A 91 -6.39 14.83 -8.37
N LEU A 92 -6.25 13.55 -8.68
CA LEU A 92 -5.23 12.70 -8.09
C LEU A 92 -3.83 13.15 -8.54
N LYS A 93 -2.87 13.11 -7.61
CA LYS A 93 -1.46 13.35 -7.90
C LYS A 93 -0.70 12.02 -8.01
N ILE A 94 -0.80 11.19 -6.98
CA ILE A 94 -0.10 9.93 -6.85
C ILE A 94 -0.83 9.04 -5.85
N GLY A 95 -0.84 7.74 -6.09
CA GLY A 95 -1.41 6.78 -5.16
C GLY A 95 -1.02 5.35 -5.45
N ALA A 96 -1.34 4.50 -4.48
CA ALA A 96 -1.20 3.06 -4.55
C ALA A 96 -2.47 2.39 -4.02
N MET A 97 -2.78 1.21 -4.57
CA MET A 97 -3.95 0.43 -4.20
C MET A 97 -3.59 -1.05 -4.11
N THR A 98 -4.07 -1.71 -3.08
CA THR A 98 -4.17 -3.16 -2.97
C THR A 98 -5.60 -3.58 -3.30
N LEU A 99 -5.80 -4.38 -4.35
CA LEU A 99 -7.10 -4.96 -4.72
C LEU A 99 -7.18 -6.40 -4.22
N GLY A 100 -8.23 -6.70 -3.48
CA GLY A 100 -8.47 -8.01 -2.89
C GLY A 100 -9.93 -8.22 -2.53
N ARG A 101 -10.18 -8.81 -1.36
CA ARG A 101 -11.53 -9.15 -0.87
C ARG A 101 -11.72 -8.74 0.58
N ARG A 102 -12.94 -8.38 0.91
CA ARG A 102 -13.42 -8.18 2.28
C ARG A 102 -14.78 -8.84 2.42
N ASP A 103 -14.95 -9.72 3.40
CA ASP A 103 -16.20 -10.47 3.62
C ASP A 103 -16.68 -11.22 2.36
N GLY A 104 -15.73 -11.78 1.59
CA GLY A 104 -15.97 -12.51 0.34
C GLY A 104 -16.23 -11.63 -0.90
N ALA A 105 -16.49 -10.33 -0.75
CA ALA A 105 -16.72 -9.39 -1.83
C ALA A 105 -15.43 -8.67 -2.27
N PRO A 106 -15.32 -8.20 -3.53
CA PRO A 106 -14.23 -7.35 -3.95
C PRO A 106 -14.11 -6.11 -3.07
N PHE A 107 -12.88 -5.76 -2.74
CA PHE A 107 -12.57 -4.59 -1.91
C PHE A 107 -11.16 -4.09 -2.24
N PHE A 108 -10.90 -2.80 -2.00
CA PHE A 108 -9.54 -2.27 -2.09
C PHE A 108 -9.11 -1.52 -0.82
N HIS A 109 -7.81 -1.44 -0.62
CA HIS A 109 -7.14 -0.52 0.28
C HIS A 109 -6.33 0.45 -0.58
N CYS A 110 -6.61 1.75 -0.50
CA CYS A 110 -6.00 2.74 -1.40
C CYS A 110 -5.65 4.02 -0.64
N HIS A 111 -4.38 4.40 -0.72
CA HIS A 111 -3.90 5.70 -0.25
C HIS A 111 -3.40 6.55 -1.41
N ALA A 112 -3.67 7.85 -1.36
CA ALA A 112 -3.27 8.78 -2.39
C ALA A 112 -3.06 10.20 -1.86
N LEU A 113 -2.40 11.02 -2.68
CA LEU A 113 -2.40 12.48 -2.57
C LEU A 113 -3.16 13.07 -3.75
N TRP A 114 -3.86 14.19 -3.53
CA TRP A 114 -4.70 14.86 -4.53
C TRP A 114 -4.83 16.36 -4.29
N THR A 115 -5.48 17.03 -5.24
CA THR A 115 -5.95 18.40 -5.10
C THR A 115 -7.47 18.43 -5.33
N GLU A 116 -8.22 18.95 -4.37
CA GLU A 116 -9.67 19.14 -4.44
C GLU A 116 -10.03 20.28 -5.39
N ALA A 117 -11.29 20.36 -5.85
CA ALA A 117 -11.77 21.38 -6.80
C ALA A 117 -11.49 22.82 -6.30
N GLY A 118 -11.53 23.06 -4.99
CA GLY A 118 -11.18 24.34 -4.36
C GLY A 118 -9.69 24.65 -4.28
N GLY A 119 -8.80 23.81 -4.86
CA GLY A 119 -7.34 24.00 -4.86
C GLY A 119 -6.63 23.51 -3.60
N ARG A 120 -7.35 22.94 -2.63
CA ARG A 120 -6.75 22.37 -1.42
C ARG A 120 -6.04 21.05 -1.77
N SER A 121 -4.74 20.98 -1.47
CA SER A 121 -4.01 19.71 -1.52
C SER A 121 -4.27 18.90 -0.25
N ASN A 122 -4.50 17.60 -0.41
CA ASN A 122 -4.82 16.69 0.67
C ASN A 122 -4.34 15.27 0.35
N GLY A 123 -4.54 14.32 1.28
CA GLY A 123 -4.23 12.92 1.13
C GLY A 123 -5.04 12.07 2.10
N GLY A 124 -5.02 10.75 1.93
CA GLY A 124 -5.73 9.84 2.83
C GLY A 124 -6.11 8.52 2.19
N HIS A 125 -7.03 7.84 2.85
CA HIS A 125 -7.61 6.57 2.51
C HIS A 125 -8.89 6.77 1.69
N ILE A 126 -8.87 6.37 0.43
CA ILE A 126 -10.01 6.47 -0.49
C ILE A 126 -11.05 5.39 -0.16
N LEU A 127 -12.31 5.79 -0.02
CA LEU A 127 -13.41 4.86 0.25
C LEU A 127 -13.97 4.27 -1.06
N PRO A 128 -14.03 2.92 -1.16
CA PRO A 128 -14.41 2.25 -2.41
C PRO A 128 -15.88 2.44 -2.81
N GLU A 129 -16.77 2.59 -1.84
CA GLU A 129 -18.22 2.56 -2.07
C GLU A 129 -18.76 3.87 -2.69
N GLU A 130 -18.08 4.98 -2.46
CA GLU A 130 -18.58 6.32 -2.77
C GLU A 130 -17.71 7.07 -3.79
N THR A 131 -16.77 6.40 -4.44
CA THR A 131 -15.79 7.06 -5.31
C THR A 131 -15.99 6.67 -6.76
N ILE A 132 -16.25 7.67 -7.62
CA ILE A 132 -16.49 7.52 -9.05
C ILE A 132 -15.34 8.16 -9.84
N ILE A 133 -14.94 7.54 -10.93
CA ILE A 133 -13.95 8.08 -11.85
C ILE A 133 -14.61 9.18 -12.69
N ALA A 134 -14.13 10.43 -12.58
CA ALA A 134 -14.64 11.56 -13.34
C ALA A 134 -14.04 11.62 -14.76
N GLU A 135 -12.76 11.32 -14.90
CA GLU A 135 -12.05 11.31 -16.19
C GLU A 135 -11.20 10.03 -16.29
N PRO A 136 -11.05 9.41 -17.47
CA PRO A 136 -10.25 8.20 -17.61
C PRO A 136 -8.80 8.45 -17.24
N PHE A 137 -8.14 7.50 -16.58
CA PHE A 137 -6.72 7.60 -16.27
C PHE A 137 -6.01 6.26 -16.31
N ALA A 138 -4.71 6.31 -16.60
CA ALA A 138 -3.86 5.13 -16.67
C ALA A 138 -3.38 4.70 -15.28
N VAL A 139 -3.24 3.38 -15.10
CA VAL A 139 -2.64 2.74 -13.94
C VAL A 139 -1.62 1.70 -14.36
N ASP A 140 -0.58 1.53 -13.55
CA ASP A 140 0.37 0.42 -13.66
C ASP A 140 0.08 -0.56 -12.54
N ALA A 141 -0.09 -1.84 -12.89
CA ALA A 141 -0.52 -2.88 -11.98
C ALA A 141 0.38 -4.10 -12.02
N PHE A 142 0.36 -4.87 -10.93
CA PHE A 142 0.92 -6.20 -10.86
C PHE A 142 -0.17 -7.17 -10.41
N GLY A 143 -0.57 -8.06 -11.33
CA GLY A 143 -1.55 -9.11 -11.05
C GLY A 143 -0.89 -10.30 -10.37
N LEU A 144 -1.55 -10.85 -9.34
CA LEU A 144 -1.07 -11.99 -8.58
C LEU A 144 -1.72 -13.30 -9.02
N ASP A 145 -0.90 -14.32 -9.19
CA ASP A 145 -1.27 -15.73 -9.32
C ASP A 145 -0.63 -16.52 -8.17
N GLY A 146 -1.43 -17.29 -7.46
CA GLY A 146 -1.01 -18.04 -6.26
C GLY A 146 -1.36 -17.33 -4.95
N ALA A 147 -1.71 -16.03 -4.96
CA ALA A 147 -2.11 -15.28 -3.79
C ALA A 147 -3.19 -14.24 -4.08
N VAL A 148 -3.97 -13.88 -3.07
CA VAL A 148 -4.88 -12.74 -3.05
C VAL A 148 -4.83 -12.07 -1.67
N PHE A 149 -5.06 -10.76 -1.60
CA PHE A 149 -5.21 -10.07 -0.32
C PHE A 149 -6.65 -10.21 0.18
N THR A 150 -6.81 -10.57 1.45
CA THR A 150 -8.11 -10.67 2.12
C THR A 150 -8.09 -9.87 3.42
N ALA A 151 -9.10 -9.02 3.60
CA ALA A 151 -9.24 -8.22 4.83
C ALA A 151 -9.87 -9.07 5.93
N GLU A 152 -9.10 -9.33 6.98
CA GLU A 152 -9.45 -10.17 8.11
C GLU A 152 -9.27 -9.43 9.44
N PRO A 153 -10.05 -9.77 10.51
CA PRO A 153 -9.81 -9.23 11.84
C PRO A 153 -8.37 -9.51 12.31
N ASP A 154 -7.67 -8.45 12.68
CA ASP A 154 -6.30 -8.56 13.21
C ASP A 154 -6.32 -8.37 14.73
N PRO A 155 -5.95 -9.41 15.53
CA PRO A 155 -6.04 -9.34 16.98
C PRO A 155 -5.01 -8.40 17.61
N GLU A 156 -3.88 -8.09 16.93
CA GLU A 156 -2.86 -7.17 17.43
C GLU A 156 -3.36 -5.72 17.37
N THR A 157 -3.93 -5.30 16.24
CA THR A 157 -4.34 -3.92 16.00
C THR A 157 -5.82 -3.65 16.27
N ARG A 158 -6.65 -4.70 16.34
CA ARG A 158 -8.13 -4.68 16.39
C ARG A 158 -8.78 -4.04 15.17
N PHE A 159 -8.04 -3.95 14.06
CA PHE A 159 -8.61 -3.58 12.77
C PHE A 159 -8.92 -4.80 11.92
N LYS A 160 -9.72 -4.60 10.87
CA LYS A 160 -9.84 -5.55 9.77
C LYS A 160 -8.85 -5.12 8.70
N LEU A 161 -7.77 -5.88 8.50
CA LEU A 161 -6.63 -5.53 7.65
C LEU A 161 -6.38 -6.58 6.58
N PHE A 162 -5.94 -6.15 5.41
CA PHE A 162 -5.49 -7.04 4.36
C PHE A 162 -4.27 -7.86 4.79
N GLY A 163 -4.34 -9.16 4.54
CA GLY A 163 -3.22 -10.07 4.58
C GLY A 163 -3.25 -10.97 3.35
N PRO A 164 -2.11 -11.43 2.83
CA PRO A 164 -2.07 -12.36 1.72
C PRO A 164 -2.51 -13.75 2.16
N VAL A 165 -3.37 -14.37 1.33
CA VAL A 165 -3.80 -15.76 1.46
C VAL A 165 -3.61 -16.52 0.14
N PRO A 166 -3.45 -17.85 0.15
CA PRO A 166 -3.31 -18.64 -1.08
C PRO A 166 -4.55 -18.50 -1.97
N SER A 167 -4.35 -18.32 -3.28
CA SER A 167 -5.44 -18.26 -4.27
C SER A 167 -4.89 -18.48 -5.67
N ALA A 168 -5.39 -19.47 -6.37
CA ALA A 168 -5.03 -19.68 -7.78
C ALA A 168 -5.86 -18.75 -8.67
N SER A 169 -5.22 -18.09 -9.65
CA SER A 169 -5.91 -17.27 -10.66
C SER A 169 -6.22 -18.03 -11.95
N GLY A 170 -5.52 -19.12 -12.19
CA GLY A 170 -5.58 -19.87 -13.46
C GLY A 170 -4.81 -19.22 -14.62
N VAL A 171 -4.08 -18.14 -14.38
CA VAL A 171 -3.23 -17.46 -15.36
C VAL A 171 -1.80 -18.00 -15.24
N THR A 172 -1.20 -18.38 -16.37
CA THR A 172 0.22 -18.74 -16.37
C THR A 172 1.07 -17.49 -16.35
N THR A 173 1.79 -17.27 -15.26
CA THR A 173 2.74 -16.16 -15.09
C THR A 173 4.12 -16.69 -14.73
N THR A 174 5.18 -15.94 -15.05
CA THR A 174 6.57 -16.40 -14.91
C THR A 174 7.36 -15.64 -13.84
N SER A 175 7.03 -14.39 -13.56
CA SER A 175 7.76 -13.61 -12.55
C SER A 175 7.47 -14.15 -11.17
N ARG A 176 8.53 -14.59 -10.48
CA ARG A 176 8.45 -14.97 -9.06
C ARG A 176 8.16 -13.73 -8.22
N ALA A 177 7.18 -13.82 -7.33
CA ALA A 177 6.78 -12.72 -6.48
C ALA A 177 6.37 -13.20 -5.09
N PHE A 178 6.27 -12.25 -4.16
CA PHE A 178 5.74 -12.46 -2.82
C PHE A 178 4.69 -11.40 -2.53
N ALA A 179 3.51 -11.83 -2.13
CA ALA A 179 2.53 -10.95 -1.52
C ALA A 179 2.87 -10.84 -0.02
N LEU A 180 3.04 -9.61 0.48
CA LEU A 180 3.55 -9.34 1.82
C LEU A 180 2.61 -8.44 2.60
N ARG A 181 2.51 -8.70 3.91
CA ARG A 181 2.03 -7.76 4.92
C ARG A 181 3.07 -7.65 6.02
N LEU A 182 3.57 -6.44 6.28
CA LEU A 182 4.39 -6.12 7.43
C LEU A 182 3.50 -5.68 8.60
N ARG A 183 3.79 -6.18 9.80
CA ARG A 183 3.06 -5.87 11.03
C ARG A 183 3.67 -4.68 11.77
N PRO A 184 2.97 -4.10 12.78
CA PRO A 184 3.43 -2.93 13.52
C PRO A 184 4.87 -3.01 14.05
N ASN A 185 5.49 -1.85 14.26
CA ASN A 185 6.81 -1.70 14.89
C ASN A 185 8.01 -2.31 14.14
N GLN A 186 7.84 -2.79 12.92
CA GLN A 186 8.98 -3.17 12.07
C GLN A 186 9.46 -1.96 11.28
N ASP A 187 10.77 -1.71 11.23
CA ASP A 187 11.31 -0.77 10.25
C ASP A 187 11.02 -1.26 8.82
N PHE A 188 10.39 -0.43 8.01
CA PHE A 188 9.90 -0.83 6.70
C PHE A 188 11.03 -1.31 5.78
N ALA A 189 12.11 -0.55 5.66
CA ALA A 189 13.26 -0.93 4.86
C ALA A 189 13.96 -2.19 5.40
N GLY A 190 14.26 -2.19 6.70
CA GLY A 190 14.95 -3.31 7.35
C GLY A 190 14.17 -4.64 7.31
N ALA A 191 12.84 -4.58 7.41
CA ALA A 191 11.99 -5.77 7.28
C ALA A 191 12.08 -6.40 5.88
N LEU A 192 12.07 -5.58 4.81
CA LEU A 192 12.22 -6.05 3.44
C LEU A 192 13.62 -6.60 3.17
N GLU A 193 14.65 -5.93 3.67
CA GLU A 193 16.04 -6.41 3.56
C GLU A 193 16.24 -7.76 4.27
N ALA A 194 15.70 -7.90 5.48
CA ALA A 194 15.74 -9.16 6.23
C ALA A 194 14.96 -10.28 5.52
N PHE A 195 13.77 -9.96 4.99
CA PHE A 195 12.96 -10.89 4.20
C PHE A 195 13.70 -11.41 2.97
N CYS A 196 14.29 -10.50 2.19
CA CYS A 196 15.07 -10.83 0.99
C CYS A 196 16.30 -11.67 1.34
N ARG A 197 17.06 -11.27 2.36
CA ARG A 197 18.26 -12.00 2.82
C ARG A 197 17.93 -13.44 3.22
N ALA A 198 16.87 -13.63 4.00
CA ALA A 198 16.44 -14.96 4.45
C ALA A 198 16.03 -15.90 3.30
N ARG A 199 15.76 -15.36 2.10
CA ARG A 199 15.33 -16.10 0.90
C ARG A 199 16.33 -16.10 -0.24
N GLY A 200 17.53 -15.56 -0.03
CA GLY A 200 18.55 -15.46 -1.08
C GLY A 200 18.13 -14.58 -2.25
N ILE A 201 17.32 -13.55 -1.99
CA ILE A 201 16.88 -12.59 -2.99
C ILE A 201 17.84 -11.40 -2.95
N PHE A 202 18.52 -11.12 -4.06
CA PHE A 202 19.53 -10.05 -4.14
C PHE A 202 19.03 -8.82 -4.90
N ARG A 203 17.96 -8.99 -5.71
CA ARG A 203 17.31 -7.89 -6.41
C ARG A 203 15.81 -8.12 -6.46
N ALA A 204 15.06 -7.13 -6.03
CA ALA A 204 13.60 -7.18 -6.07
C ALA A 204 13.01 -5.79 -6.32
N ARG A 205 11.83 -5.75 -6.92
CA ARG A 205 11.03 -4.54 -7.12
C ARG A 205 9.77 -4.62 -6.27
N LEU A 206 9.40 -3.52 -5.65
CA LEU A 206 8.11 -3.37 -5.00
C LEU A 206 7.08 -2.87 -6.01
N HIS A 207 5.92 -3.49 -5.99
CA HIS A 207 4.73 -3.05 -6.68
C HIS A 207 3.64 -2.75 -5.65
N GLY A 208 2.88 -1.67 -5.87
CA GLY A 208 1.93 -1.19 -4.88
C GLY A 208 2.64 -0.66 -3.64
N GLY A 209 2.04 -0.94 -2.49
CA GLY A 209 2.53 -0.52 -1.19
C GLY A 209 1.59 0.52 -0.58
N VAL A 210 0.68 0.02 0.26
CA VAL A 210 -0.30 0.83 0.99
C VAL A 210 -0.18 0.48 2.47
N GLY A 211 -0.17 1.49 3.32
CA GLY A 211 -0.11 1.27 4.76
C GLY A 211 0.19 2.54 5.55
N SER A 212 0.79 2.37 6.71
CA SER A 212 1.01 3.46 7.65
C SER A 212 2.34 3.32 8.38
N THR A 213 2.96 4.46 8.72
CA THR A 213 4.18 4.51 9.53
C THR A 213 4.01 5.39 10.76
N ILE A 214 4.85 5.19 11.76
CA ILE A 214 4.91 6.04 12.96
C ILE A 214 5.71 7.30 12.60
N GLY A 215 5.06 8.28 12.02
CA GLY A 215 5.70 9.42 11.38
C GLY A 215 6.63 8.97 10.24
N ALA A 216 7.53 9.82 9.77
CA ALA A 216 8.50 9.47 8.74
C ALA A 216 9.84 10.17 8.93
N ARG A 217 10.91 9.52 8.45
CA ARG A 217 12.26 10.08 8.29
C ARG A 217 12.68 9.91 6.85
N PHE A 218 13.16 10.99 6.23
CA PHE A 218 13.60 11.00 4.85
C PHE A 218 15.12 11.11 4.74
N THR A 219 15.68 10.64 3.63
CA THR A 219 17.12 10.67 3.37
C THR A 219 17.72 12.09 3.24
N ASP A 220 16.86 13.07 2.96
CA ASP A 220 17.24 14.49 2.87
C ASP A 220 17.22 15.22 4.24
N GLY A 221 16.98 14.49 5.34
CA GLY A 221 16.94 15.00 6.70
C GLY A 221 15.56 15.51 7.16
N ARG A 222 14.58 15.63 6.26
CA ARG A 222 13.21 15.98 6.65
C ARG A 222 12.58 14.91 7.52
N SER A 223 11.60 15.32 8.33
CA SER A 223 10.88 14.43 9.24
C SER A 223 9.40 14.80 9.31
N VAL A 224 8.55 13.80 9.39
CA VAL A 224 7.15 13.91 9.79
C VAL A 224 7.05 13.45 11.24
N ILE A 225 6.70 14.38 12.13
CA ILE A 225 6.65 14.14 13.58
C ILE A 225 5.31 13.54 14.02
N PRO A 226 4.14 13.99 13.48
CA PRO A 226 2.86 13.35 13.79
C PRO A 226 2.94 11.84 13.55
N PHE A 227 2.56 11.05 14.58
CA PHE A 227 2.89 9.62 14.56
C PHE A 227 1.98 8.80 13.62
N ALA A 228 0.71 9.19 13.46
CA ALA A 228 -0.21 8.48 12.58
C ALA A 228 -0.15 9.06 11.16
N THR A 229 0.28 8.24 10.21
CA THR A 229 0.34 8.60 8.80
C THR A 229 -0.40 7.58 7.97
N GLU A 230 -0.82 7.96 6.77
CA GLU A 230 -1.20 7.07 5.69
C GLU A 230 -0.25 7.26 4.52
N LEU A 231 0.24 6.17 3.98
CA LEU A 231 1.37 6.13 3.07
C LEU A 231 1.06 5.28 1.84
N ALA A 232 1.41 5.81 0.66
CA ALA A 232 1.49 5.09 -0.60
C ALA A 232 2.95 5.01 -1.06
N VAL A 233 3.42 3.82 -1.42
CA VAL A 233 4.74 3.64 -2.03
C VAL A 233 4.66 4.01 -3.50
N SER A 234 5.42 4.97 -3.93
CA SER A 234 5.49 5.42 -5.33
C SER A 234 6.55 4.70 -6.15
N SER A 235 7.59 4.19 -5.50
CA SER A 235 8.66 3.39 -6.08
C SER A 235 9.38 2.62 -4.97
N GLY A 236 9.81 1.40 -5.25
CA GLY A 236 10.57 0.62 -4.28
C GLY A 236 11.45 -0.45 -4.92
N PHE A 237 12.67 -0.56 -4.40
CA PHE A 237 13.62 -1.59 -4.79
C PHE A 237 14.39 -2.09 -3.58
N VAL A 238 14.74 -3.39 -3.63
CA VAL A 238 15.77 -3.98 -2.77
C VAL A 238 16.89 -4.46 -3.68
N ALA A 239 18.10 -4.06 -3.42
CA ALA A 239 19.27 -4.48 -4.20
C ALA A 239 20.51 -4.60 -3.32
N SER A 240 21.53 -5.33 -3.79
CA SER A 240 22.81 -5.39 -3.13
C SER A 240 23.51 -4.04 -3.29
N GLY A 241 23.84 -3.40 -2.17
CA GLY A 241 24.63 -2.20 -2.08
C GLY A 241 26.14 -2.48 -2.02
N ALA A 242 26.91 -1.45 -1.72
CA ALA A 242 28.35 -1.56 -1.51
C ALA A 242 28.65 -2.57 -0.36
N GLY A 243 29.58 -3.48 -0.58
CA GLY A 243 29.95 -4.50 0.41
C GLY A 243 29.00 -5.71 0.50
N GLY A 244 28.05 -5.88 -0.44
CA GLY A 244 27.16 -7.03 -0.53
C GLY A 244 26.01 -7.03 0.46
N THR A 245 25.79 -5.94 1.20
CA THR A 245 24.60 -5.78 2.05
C THR A 245 23.39 -5.42 1.19
N LEU A 246 22.21 -5.99 1.53
CA LEU A 246 20.97 -5.60 0.88
C LEU A 246 20.49 -4.25 1.40
N GLU A 247 20.04 -3.41 0.48
CA GLU A 247 19.51 -2.08 0.77
C GLU A 247 18.17 -1.87 0.08
N ALA A 248 17.19 -1.46 0.87
CA ALA A 248 15.87 -1.06 0.36
C ALA A 248 15.84 0.45 0.11
N ALA A 249 15.45 0.84 -1.09
CA ALA A 249 15.19 2.23 -1.48
C ALA A 249 13.69 2.40 -1.71
N LEU A 250 13.04 3.20 -0.88
CA LEU A 250 11.58 3.35 -0.84
C LEU A 250 11.20 4.81 -1.00
N ASP A 251 10.60 5.17 -2.13
CA ASP A 251 10.02 6.49 -2.35
C ASP A 251 8.53 6.42 -2.02
N VAL A 252 8.06 7.38 -1.24
CA VAL A 252 6.69 7.38 -0.71
C VAL A 252 6.03 8.74 -0.85
N ALA A 253 4.70 8.71 -0.82
CA ALA A 253 3.84 9.86 -0.62
C ALA A 253 2.95 9.58 0.61
N LEU A 254 2.79 10.53 1.50
CA LEU A 254 2.04 10.34 2.74
C LEU A 254 1.29 11.59 3.19
N VAL A 255 0.27 11.36 4.01
CA VAL A 255 -0.40 12.37 4.81
C VAL A 255 -0.32 11.97 6.30
N ASP A 256 -0.14 12.95 7.17
CA ASP A 256 -0.25 12.74 8.62
C ASP A 256 -1.63 13.16 9.16
N TYR A 257 -1.92 12.81 10.43
CA TYR A 257 -3.22 13.08 11.05
C TYR A 257 -3.52 14.57 11.28
N LEU A 258 -2.57 15.46 11.06
CA LEU A 258 -2.77 16.92 11.07
C LEU A 258 -3.01 17.46 9.65
N GLY A 259 -2.99 16.61 8.62
CA GLY A 259 -3.13 17.00 7.22
C GLY A 259 -1.84 17.45 6.55
N GLY A 260 -0.70 17.27 7.20
CA GLY A 260 0.62 17.53 6.62
C GLY A 260 0.95 16.50 5.53
N LEU A 261 1.34 16.99 4.35
CA LEU A 261 1.72 16.15 3.20
C LEU A 261 3.24 16.07 3.08
N ALA A 262 3.77 14.89 2.77
CA ALA A 262 5.18 14.72 2.48
C ALA A 262 5.41 13.66 1.39
N GLU A 263 6.44 13.88 0.60
CA GLU A 263 6.91 12.94 -0.43
C GLU A 263 8.43 12.87 -0.37
N GLY A 264 9.00 11.70 -0.64
CA GLY A 264 10.44 11.54 -0.69
C GLY A 264 10.90 10.11 -0.41
N ARG A 265 12.21 9.95 -0.38
CA ARG A 265 12.84 8.66 -0.07
C ARG A 265 12.97 8.49 1.44
N LEU A 266 12.43 7.39 1.96
CA LEU A 266 12.54 7.04 3.36
C LEU A 266 14.01 6.73 3.74
N ALA A 267 14.44 7.25 4.88
CA ALA A 267 15.69 6.84 5.50
C ALA A 267 15.56 5.40 6.05
N ARG A 268 16.63 4.63 6.01
CA ARG A 268 16.66 3.27 6.56
C ARG A 268 16.80 3.32 8.09
N GLY A 269 16.18 2.37 8.78
CA GLY A 269 16.39 2.11 10.20
C GLY A 269 15.47 2.86 11.18
N ASP A 270 14.65 3.81 10.71
CA ASP A 270 13.69 4.52 11.58
C ASP A 270 12.40 4.95 10.86
N ASN A 271 11.78 4.02 10.13
CA ASN A 271 10.43 4.18 9.58
C ASN A 271 9.55 2.98 9.96
N PRO A 272 9.20 2.86 11.26
CA PRO A 272 8.41 1.73 11.74
C PRO A 272 6.98 1.78 11.22
N VAL A 273 6.46 0.63 10.81
CA VAL A 273 5.06 0.42 10.46
C VAL A 273 4.16 0.74 11.66
N LEU A 274 3.07 1.48 11.42
CA LEU A 274 2.10 1.80 12.47
C LEU A 274 1.05 0.69 12.62
N MET A 275 0.26 0.42 11.57
CA MET A 275 -0.80 -0.61 11.60
C MET A 275 -0.47 -1.79 10.67
N THR A 276 -0.20 -1.49 9.43
CA THR A 276 0.09 -2.48 8.37
C THR A 276 0.89 -1.83 7.24
N MET A 277 1.59 -2.65 6.47
CA MET A 277 2.13 -2.28 5.17
C MET A 277 1.92 -3.47 4.22
N GLU A 278 1.13 -3.28 3.19
CA GLU A 278 0.77 -4.29 2.19
C GLU A 278 1.48 -3.99 0.88
N LEU A 279 2.10 -4.98 0.28
CA LEU A 279 2.85 -4.80 -0.97
C LEU A 279 3.08 -6.13 -1.70
N VAL A 280 3.49 -6.04 -2.95
CA VAL A 280 4.03 -7.16 -3.71
C VAL A 280 5.50 -6.93 -3.98
N LEU A 281 6.31 -7.95 -3.72
CA LEU A 281 7.75 -7.97 -4.00
C LEU A 281 8.01 -8.92 -5.18
N GLU A 282 8.33 -8.37 -6.35
CA GLU A 282 8.76 -9.12 -7.54
C GLU A 282 10.25 -9.40 -7.46
N VAL A 283 10.64 -10.67 -7.61
CA VAL A 283 12.04 -11.09 -7.65
C VAL A 283 12.61 -10.85 -9.04
N LEU A 284 13.67 -10.06 -9.14
CA LEU A 284 14.34 -9.71 -10.39
C LEU A 284 15.59 -10.57 -10.68
N ASP A 285 16.00 -11.37 -9.70
CA ASP A 285 17.10 -12.33 -9.89
C ASP A 285 16.60 -13.48 -10.76
N GLN A 286 16.94 -13.47 -12.02
CA GLN A 286 16.91 -14.70 -12.81
C GLN A 286 18.13 -15.50 -12.39
N GLY A 287 17.90 -16.58 -11.63
CA GLY A 287 18.98 -17.43 -11.16
C GLY A 287 19.84 -17.93 -12.31
N THR A 288 21.03 -17.40 -12.42
CA THR A 288 22.16 -18.16 -12.93
C THR A 288 22.55 -19.13 -11.81
N ARG A 289 22.10 -20.38 -11.92
CA ARG A 289 22.74 -21.51 -11.23
C ARG A 289 24.03 -21.81 -11.92
#